data_c3578e701f4cddc290e00996bd6fe17a
#
_entry.id   c3578e701f4cddc290e00996bd6fe17a
#
_cell.length_a   1.000
_cell.length_b   1.000
_cell.length_c   1.000
_cell.angle_alpha   90.00
_cell.angle_beta   90.00
_cell.angle_gamma   90.00
#
_symmetry.space_group_name_H-M   'P 1'
#
loop_
_entity.id
_entity.type
_entity.pdbx_description
1 polymer ?
#
loop_
_entity_poly.entity_id
_entity_poly.type
_entity_poly.pdbx_seq_one_letter_code
_entity_poly.pdbx_strand_id
1 'polypeptide(L)'
;MKLKVFTKNDCPNCPPAKELAQKIENEGKIEVELFNTDEADGLAEAQFYAVLATPSLILCDKNEDEVEAWRGEVPTREEVYKKI
;
A
#
# COMPACT_ATOMS: atom_id res chain seq x y z
N MET A 1 -6.27 11.54 -2.92
CA MET A 1 -5.12 10.61 -2.84
C MET A 1 -5.50 9.38 -2.04
N LYS A 2 -4.95 8.26 -2.40
CA LYS A 2 -5.24 6.98 -1.79
C LYS A 2 -3.96 6.17 -1.70
N LEU A 3 -3.73 5.50 -0.57
CA LEU A 3 -2.60 4.61 -0.39
C LEU A 3 -3.12 3.18 -0.41
N LYS A 4 -2.67 2.39 -1.37
CA LYS A 4 -3.01 0.97 -1.47
C LYS A 4 -1.86 0.16 -0.89
N VAL A 5 -2.16 -0.66 0.11
CA VAL A 5 -1.15 -1.44 0.84
C VAL A 5 -1.38 -2.92 0.56
N PHE A 6 -0.38 -3.56 -0.02
CA PHE A 6 -0.45 -4.97 -0.41
C PHE A 6 0.33 -5.83 0.56
N THR A 7 -0.35 -6.81 1.13
CA THR A 7 0.23 -7.76 2.06
C THR A 7 -0.18 -9.17 1.66
N LYS A 8 0.32 -10.16 2.38
CA LYS A 8 -0.12 -11.56 2.21
C LYS A 8 -0.05 -12.26 3.55
N ASN A 9 -0.62 -13.47 3.63
CA ASN A 9 -0.49 -14.32 4.80
C ASN A 9 0.98 -14.75 4.94
N ASP A 10 1.41 -14.98 6.17
CA ASP A 10 2.77 -15.45 6.48
C ASP A 10 3.88 -14.56 5.89
N CYS A 11 3.65 -13.27 5.87
CA CYS A 11 4.62 -12.30 5.37
C CYS A 11 5.38 -11.69 6.55
N PRO A 12 6.68 -12.03 6.75
CA PRO A 12 7.44 -11.55 7.91
C PRO A 12 7.61 -10.04 7.96
N ASN A 13 7.60 -9.38 6.80
CA ASN A 13 7.84 -7.93 6.72
C ASN A 13 6.55 -7.13 6.53
N CYS A 14 5.39 -7.78 6.54
CA CYS A 14 4.11 -7.09 6.38
C CYS A 14 3.63 -6.34 7.63
N PRO A 15 3.90 -6.79 8.87
CA PRO A 15 3.45 -6.03 10.05
C PRO A 15 3.86 -4.56 10.06
N PRO A 16 5.10 -4.17 9.72
CA PRO A 16 5.45 -2.75 9.63
C PRO A 16 4.61 -1.98 8.62
N ALA A 17 4.28 -2.61 7.47
CA ALA A 17 3.43 -1.99 6.46
C ALA A 17 2.01 -1.77 6.98
N LYS A 18 1.47 -2.73 7.71
CA LYS A 18 0.15 -2.62 8.32
C LYS A 18 0.11 -1.54 9.39
N GLU A 19 1.17 -1.43 10.19
CA GLU A 19 1.28 -0.38 11.20
C GLU A 19 1.33 1.00 10.57
N LEU A 20 2.09 1.16 9.50
CA LEU A 20 2.16 2.42 8.77
C LEU A 20 0.79 2.77 8.17
N ALA A 21 0.13 1.79 7.57
CA ALA A 21 -1.20 1.96 6.99
C ALA A 21 -2.19 2.43 8.05
N GLN A 22 -2.18 1.81 9.23
CA GLN A 22 -3.06 2.17 10.33
C GLN A 22 -2.80 3.59 10.82
N LYS A 23 -1.53 3.97 10.92
CA LYS A 23 -1.14 5.31 11.36
C LYS A 23 -1.63 6.37 10.37
N ILE A 24 -1.43 6.14 9.08
CA ILE A 24 -1.85 7.07 8.04
C ILE A 24 -3.38 7.17 7.98
N GLU A 25 -4.07 6.04 8.11
CA GLU A 25 -5.53 6.01 8.14
C GLU A 25 -6.07 6.82 9.31
N ASN A 26 -5.45 6.67 10.49
CA ASN A 26 -5.87 7.40 11.69
C ASN A 26 -5.69 8.90 11.56
N GLU A 27 -4.73 9.34 10.76
CA GLU A 27 -4.48 10.77 10.53
C GLU A 27 -5.52 11.39 9.60
N GLY A 28 -6.19 10.58 8.79
CA GLY A 28 -7.33 11.02 7.99
C GLY A 28 -7.03 11.95 6.82
N LYS A 29 -5.76 12.09 6.43
CA LYS A 29 -5.39 13.00 5.33
C LYS A 29 -5.60 12.38 3.96
N ILE A 30 -5.47 11.06 3.86
CA ILE A 30 -5.69 10.31 2.63
C ILE A 30 -6.42 9.01 2.96
N GLU A 31 -7.03 8.42 1.96
CA GLU A 31 -7.67 7.11 2.13
C GLU A 31 -6.60 6.02 2.12
N VAL A 32 -6.86 4.94 2.86
CA VAL A 32 -5.99 3.78 2.89
C VAL A 32 -6.83 2.54 2.57
N GLU A 33 -6.35 1.72 1.64
CA GLU A 33 -6.96 0.43 1.33
C GLU A 33 -5.95 -0.67 1.55
N LEU A 34 -6.35 -1.71 2.28
CA LEU A 34 -5.52 -2.89 2.49
C LEU A 34 -5.97 -4.00 1.56
N PHE A 35 -5.01 -4.61 0.88
CA PHE A 35 -5.26 -5.76 0.01
C PHE A 35 -4.41 -6.94 0.46
N ASN A 36 -5.03 -8.11 0.51
CA ASN A 36 -4.33 -9.36 0.77
C ASN A 36 -4.18 -10.10 -0.56
N THR A 37 -2.94 -10.29 -1.01
CA THR A 37 -2.67 -10.88 -2.32
C THR A 37 -2.94 -12.39 -2.36
N ASP A 38 -3.21 -13.01 -1.21
CA ASP A 38 -3.66 -14.41 -1.17
C ASP A 38 -5.15 -14.53 -1.47
N GLU A 39 -5.87 -13.40 -1.51
CA GLU A 39 -7.28 -13.36 -1.88
C GLU A 39 -7.43 -12.89 -3.33
N ALA A 40 -8.51 -13.33 -3.98
CA ALA A 40 -8.72 -13.05 -5.41
C ALA A 40 -8.74 -11.55 -5.71
N ASP A 41 -9.44 -10.76 -4.90
CA ASP A 41 -9.55 -9.31 -5.12
C ASP A 41 -8.21 -8.62 -4.93
N GLY A 42 -7.46 -9.01 -3.90
CA GLY A 42 -6.13 -8.45 -3.64
C GLY A 42 -5.14 -8.81 -4.73
N LEU A 43 -5.21 -10.05 -5.23
CA LEU A 43 -4.34 -10.50 -6.30
C LEU A 43 -4.62 -9.72 -7.59
N ALA A 44 -5.88 -9.49 -7.92
CA ALA A 44 -6.27 -8.73 -9.10
C ALA A 44 -5.73 -7.30 -9.05
N GLU A 45 -5.86 -6.64 -7.90
CA GLU A 45 -5.32 -5.30 -7.70
C GLU A 45 -3.80 -5.29 -7.82
N ALA A 46 -3.14 -6.29 -7.24
CA ALA A 46 -1.68 -6.41 -7.30
C ALA A 46 -1.22 -6.56 -8.76
N GLN A 47 -1.93 -7.34 -9.54
CA GLN A 47 -1.61 -7.51 -10.97
C GLN A 47 -1.80 -6.21 -11.73
N PHE A 48 -2.84 -5.46 -11.42
CA PHE A 48 -3.10 -4.19 -12.07
C PHE A 48 -1.95 -3.19 -11.87
N TYR A 49 -1.38 -3.16 -10.68
CA TYR A 49 -0.28 -2.24 -10.35
C TYR A 49 1.10 -2.89 -10.48
N ALA A 50 1.19 -4.07 -11.08
CA ALA A 50 2.45 -4.79 -11.25
C ALA A 50 3.19 -5.04 -9.92
N VAL A 51 2.43 -5.38 -8.89
CA VAL A 51 2.98 -5.72 -7.57
C VAL A 51 3.33 -7.19 -7.55
N LEU A 52 4.62 -7.50 -7.42
CA LEU A 52 5.12 -8.88 -7.42
C LEU A 52 5.65 -9.31 -6.06
N ALA A 53 5.86 -8.37 -5.16
CA ALA A 53 6.41 -8.65 -3.83
C ALA A 53 5.55 -8.02 -2.75
N THR A 54 5.55 -8.58 -1.56
CA THR A 54 4.89 -7.98 -0.39
C THR A 54 5.92 -7.80 0.71
N PRO A 55 5.80 -6.75 1.50
CA PRO A 55 4.81 -5.69 1.38
C PRO A 55 5.09 -4.75 0.22
N SER A 56 4.05 -4.16 -0.35
CA SER A 56 4.19 -3.09 -1.34
C SER A 56 3.14 -2.02 -1.04
N LEU A 57 3.49 -0.77 -1.30
CA LEU A 57 2.58 0.35 -1.10
C LEU A 57 2.55 1.17 -2.38
N ILE A 58 1.35 1.48 -2.84
CA ILE A 58 1.14 2.26 -4.06
C ILE A 58 0.33 3.50 -3.70
N LEU A 59 0.90 4.67 -3.92
CA LEU A 59 0.18 5.93 -3.73
C LEU A 59 -0.48 6.31 -5.05
N CYS A 60 -1.78 6.48 -5.02
CA CYS A 60 -2.59 6.77 -6.21
C CYS A 60 -3.26 8.13 -6.08
N ASP A 61 -3.50 8.78 -7.21
CA ASP A 61 -4.30 10.00 -7.26
C ASP A 61 -5.80 9.65 -7.30
N LYS A 62 -6.65 10.67 -7.45
CA LYS A 62 -8.10 10.47 -7.45
C LYS A 62 -8.60 9.63 -8.63
N ASN A 63 -7.80 9.50 -9.67
CA ASN A 63 -8.12 8.69 -10.84
C ASN A 63 -7.57 7.27 -10.72
N GLU A 64 -7.01 6.94 -9.55
CA GLU A 64 -6.35 5.66 -9.25
C GLU A 64 -5.11 5.40 -10.10
N ASP A 65 -4.51 6.46 -10.64
CA ASP A 65 -3.23 6.37 -11.33
C ASP A 65 -2.09 6.41 -10.31
N GLU A 66 -1.08 5.61 -10.55
CA GLU A 66 0.07 5.51 -9.67
C GLU A 66 0.87 6.82 -9.66
N VAL A 67 1.09 7.38 -8.48
CA VAL A 67 1.90 8.59 -8.28
C VAL A 67 3.29 8.19 -7.79
N GLU A 68 3.34 7.26 -6.86
CA GLU A 68 4.59 6.74 -6.31
C GLU A 68 4.36 5.30 -5.85
N ALA A 69 5.42 4.51 -5.84
CA ALA A 69 5.32 3.11 -5.44
C ALA A 69 6.55 2.69 -4.63
N TRP A 70 6.30 1.86 -3.63
CA TRP A 70 7.35 1.21 -2.83
C TRP A 70 7.08 -0.29 -2.92
N ARG A 71 7.69 -0.93 -3.91
CA ARG A 71 7.48 -2.36 -4.19
C ARG A 71 8.52 -3.20 -3.44
N GLY A 72 8.02 -4.06 -2.57
CA GLY A 72 8.88 -4.92 -1.75
C GLY A 72 9.58 -4.20 -0.61
N GLU A 73 9.09 -3.02 -0.23
CA GLU A 73 9.67 -2.24 0.87
C GLU A 73 8.60 -1.43 1.57
N VAL A 74 8.92 -0.93 2.76
CA VAL A 74 8.01 -0.09 3.55
C VAL A 74 8.62 1.30 3.68
N PRO A 75 7.97 2.33 3.14
CA PRO A 75 8.47 3.70 3.30
C PRO A 75 8.21 4.21 4.71
N THR A 76 8.80 5.35 5.03
CA THR A 76 8.44 6.07 6.24
C THR A 76 7.17 6.87 5.98
N ARG A 77 6.50 7.29 7.06
CA ARG A 77 5.34 8.18 6.96
C ARG A 77 5.70 9.45 6.21
N GLU A 78 6.87 10.01 6.50
CA GLU A 78 7.35 11.24 5.87
C GLU A 78 7.56 11.07 4.38
N GLU A 79 8.08 9.92 3.96
CA GLU A 79 8.27 9.63 2.53
C GLU A 79 6.93 9.61 1.79
N VAL A 80 5.90 9.02 2.40
CA VAL A 80 4.56 8.99 1.81
C VAL A 80 4.01 10.39 1.66
N TYR A 81 4.04 11.18 2.75
CA TYR A 81 3.48 12.53 2.75
C TYR A 81 4.23 13.51 1.85
N LYS A 82 5.50 13.23 1.58
CA LYS A 82 6.31 14.06 0.69
C LYS A 82 5.78 14.03 -0.75
N LYS A 83 5.05 12.99 -1.11
CA LYS A 83 4.53 12.79 -2.47
C LYS A 83 3.07 13.23 -2.64
N ILE A 84 2.44 13.68 -1.59
CA ILE A 84 1.05 14.13 -1.62
C ILE A 84 0.93 15.59 -2.06
#